data_bb6040d97e0557c155605d29c237347e
#
_entry.id   bb6040d97e0557c155605d29c237347e
#
_cell.length_a   1.000
_cell.length_b   1.000
_cell.length_c   1.000
_cell.angle_alpha   90.00
_cell.angle_beta   90.00
_cell.angle_gamma   90.00
#
_symmetry.space_group_name_H-M   'P 1'
#
loop_
_entity.id
_entity.type
_entity.pdbx_description
1 polymer ?
#
loop_
_entity_poly.entity_id
_entity_poly.type
_entity_poly.pdbx_seq_one_letter_code
_entity_poly.pdbx_strand_id
1 'polypeptide(L)'
;MTREEAWELLTEYNQDEFHLLHAKTVENTMRYFARELGFADEEDFWGIVGLLHDLDFEKYPEEHCIKSQEIMKERGIDEKIIYATASHGYAITVDIKPEHEMEKILYAVDELTGLIGAVVLMRPSKSVQDLTLKSVKKKYKSKKN
;
A
#
# COMPACT_ATOMS: atom_id res chain seq x y z
N MET A 1 15.13 2.74 -5.84
CA MET A 1 14.11 2.42 -6.89
C MET A 1 13.33 3.68 -7.23
N THR A 2 13.15 3.94 -8.51
CA THR A 2 12.34 5.06 -8.96
C THR A 2 10.87 4.62 -9.08
N ARG A 3 9.96 5.62 -9.17
CA ARG A 3 8.54 5.33 -9.37
C ARG A 3 8.31 4.59 -10.69
N GLU A 4 9.06 4.94 -11.72
CA GLU A 4 8.97 4.31 -13.04
C GLU A 4 9.37 2.85 -12.98
N GLU A 5 10.44 2.54 -12.27
CA GLU A 5 10.88 1.15 -12.07
C GLU A 5 9.83 0.36 -11.29
N ALA A 6 9.23 0.96 -10.27
CA ALA A 6 8.17 0.33 -9.50
C ALA A 6 6.95 0.06 -10.36
N TRP A 7 6.57 1.00 -11.21
CA TRP A 7 5.44 0.84 -12.12
C TRP A 7 5.68 -0.28 -13.14
N GLU A 8 6.89 -0.37 -13.68
CA GLU A 8 7.25 -1.44 -14.61
C GLU A 8 7.15 -2.80 -13.92
N LEU A 9 7.63 -2.91 -12.69
CA LEU A 9 7.53 -4.15 -11.92
C LEU A 9 6.07 -4.50 -11.64
N LEU A 10 5.29 -3.52 -11.21
CA LEU A 10 3.87 -3.74 -10.91
C LEU A 10 3.11 -4.26 -12.15
N THR A 11 3.31 -3.62 -13.30
CA THR A 11 2.58 -3.98 -14.52
C THR A 11 3.04 -5.29 -15.14
N GLU A 12 4.20 -5.78 -14.76
CA GLU A 12 4.67 -7.11 -15.12
C GLU A 12 3.80 -8.20 -14.48
N TYR A 13 3.31 -7.95 -13.27
CA TYR A 13 2.53 -8.91 -12.48
C TYR A 13 1.04 -8.55 -12.37
N ASN A 14 0.65 -7.35 -12.76
CA ASN A 14 -0.73 -6.88 -12.65
C ASN A 14 -1.15 -6.18 -13.93
N GLN A 15 -2.24 -6.64 -14.54
CA GLN A 15 -2.75 -6.08 -15.79
C GLN A 15 -4.23 -5.69 -15.68
N ASP A 16 -4.91 -6.13 -14.63
CA ASP A 16 -6.30 -5.78 -14.38
C ASP A 16 -6.42 -4.30 -13.97
N GLU A 17 -7.30 -3.57 -14.66
CA GLU A 17 -7.48 -2.15 -14.41
C GLU A 17 -7.86 -1.85 -12.96
N PHE A 18 -8.65 -2.71 -12.34
CA PHE A 18 -9.04 -2.53 -10.94
C PHE A 18 -7.82 -2.60 -10.02
N HIS A 19 -6.95 -3.58 -10.22
CA HIS A 19 -5.73 -3.73 -9.42
C HIS A 19 -4.78 -2.55 -9.62
N LEU A 20 -4.64 -2.08 -10.85
CA LEU A 20 -3.78 -0.94 -11.16
C LEU A 20 -4.35 0.35 -10.56
N LEU A 21 -5.66 0.52 -10.60
CA LEU A 21 -6.31 1.67 -9.98
C LEU A 21 -6.14 1.64 -8.46
N HIS A 22 -6.32 0.49 -7.85
CA HIS A 22 -6.12 0.32 -6.41
C HIS A 22 -4.68 0.67 -6.02
N ALA A 23 -3.70 0.18 -6.77
CA ALA A 23 -2.29 0.47 -6.51
C ALA A 23 -2.01 1.97 -6.56
N LYS A 24 -2.52 2.67 -7.57
CA LYS A 24 -2.35 4.11 -7.69
C LYS A 24 -3.05 4.87 -6.56
N THR A 25 -4.23 4.39 -6.17
CA THR A 25 -4.99 5.00 -5.08
C THR A 25 -4.22 4.91 -3.78
N VAL A 26 -3.67 3.75 -3.46
CA VAL A 26 -2.89 3.57 -2.25
C VAL A 26 -1.59 4.37 -2.33
N GLU A 27 -0.94 4.40 -3.49
CA GLU A 27 0.24 5.23 -3.71
C GLU A 27 -0.04 6.69 -3.36
N ASN A 28 -1.09 7.26 -3.94
CA ASN A 28 -1.43 8.67 -3.74
C ASN A 28 -1.82 8.96 -2.29
N THR A 29 -2.54 8.05 -1.67
CA THR A 29 -2.92 8.18 -0.27
C THR A 29 -1.71 8.15 0.64
N MET A 30 -0.77 7.24 0.39
CA MET A 30 0.47 7.16 1.17
C MET A 30 1.31 8.43 1.02
N ARG A 31 1.41 8.97 -0.20
CA ARG A 31 2.13 10.23 -0.43
C ARG A 31 1.49 11.38 0.32
N TYR A 32 0.16 11.45 0.33
CA TYR A 32 -0.57 12.47 1.07
C TYR A 32 -0.24 12.41 2.56
N PHE A 33 -0.31 11.22 3.17
CA PHE A 33 -0.02 11.08 4.59
C PHE A 33 1.45 11.31 4.93
N ALA A 34 2.37 11.01 4.02
CA ALA A 34 3.78 11.33 4.22
C ALA A 34 3.95 12.85 4.42
N ARG A 35 3.30 13.64 3.57
CA ARG A 35 3.36 15.10 3.68
C ARG A 35 2.69 15.59 4.97
N GLU A 36 1.51 15.06 5.28
CA GLU A 36 0.72 15.52 6.43
C GLU A 36 1.37 15.16 7.79
N LEU A 37 2.11 14.05 7.83
CA LEU A 37 2.72 13.58 9.07
C LEU A 37 4.15 14.06 9.28
N GLY A 38 4.67 14.92 8.40
CA GLY A 38 6.02 15.45 8.54
C GLY A 38 7.11 14.59 7.91
N PHE A 39 6.74 13.68 7.02
CA PHE A 39 7.67 12.81 6.29
C PHE A 39 7.75 13.17 4.81
N ALA A 40 7.64 14.45 4.48
CA ALA A 40 7.65 14.90 3.09
C ALA A 40 8.91 14.49 2.33
N ASP A 41 10.04 14.39 3.01
CA ASP A 41 11.30 13.93 2.44
C ASP A 41 11.29 12.44 2.12
N GLU A 42 10.34 11.68 2.65
CA GLU A 42 10.17 10.25 2.38
C GLU A 42 8.95 9.98 1.48
N GLU A 43 8.36 11.00 0.90
CA GLU A 43 7.12 10.86 0.12
C GLU A 43 7.25 9.83 -1.00
N ASP A 44 8.37 9.82 -1.72
CA ASP A 44 8.59 8.87 -2.80
C ASP A 44 8.66 7.43 -2.28
N PHE A 45 9.33 7.24 -1.15
CA PHE A 45 9.44 5.92 -0.52
C PHE A 45 8.05 5.42 -0.10
N TRP A 46 7.26 6.27 0.56
CA TRP A 46 5.90 5.92 0.97
C TRP A 46 5.02 5.58 -0.24
N GLY A 47 5.16 6.35 -1.32
CA GLY A 47 4.39 6.13 -2.53
C GLY A 47 4.74 4.81 -3.21
N ILE A 48 6.02 4.50 -3.31
CA ILE A 48 6.49 3.25 -3.93
C ILE A 48 6.00 2.03 -3.13
N VAL A 49 6.06 2.10 -1.80
CA VAL A 49 5.55 1.03 -0.95
C VAL A 49 4.06 0.84 -1.18
N GLY A 50 3.30 1.92 -1.24
CA GLY A 50 1.87 1.85 -1.54
C GLY A 50 1.58 1.25 -2.91
N LEU A 51 2.36 1.63 -3.91
CA LEU A 51 2.19 1.13 -5.27
C LEU A 51 2.44 -0.38 -5.36
N LEU A 52 3.40 -0.88 -4.61
CA LEU A 52 3.84 -2.29 -4.69
C LEU A 52 3.20 -3.21 -3.64
N HIS A 53 2.35 -2.69 -2.76
CA HIS A 53 1.85 -3.48 -1.63
C HIS A 53 1.08 -4.75 -2.05
N ASP A 54 0.39 -4.71 -3.19
CA ASP A 54 -0.38 -5.85 -3.71
C ASP A 54 0.26 -6.46 -4.96
N LEU A 55 1.58 -6.34 -5.12
CA LEU A 55 2.32 -6.81 -6.29
C LEU A 55 1.93 -8.23 -6.70
N ASP A 56 1.78 -9.12 -5.74
CA ASP A 56 1.56 -10.55 -5.97
C ASP A 56 0.08 -10.96 -6.00
N PHE A 57 -0.83 -10.05 -5.70
CA PHE A 57 -2.23 -10.44 -5.45
C PHE A 57 -2.93 -11.00 -6.69
N GLU A 58 -2.68 -10.44 -7.87
CA GLU A 58 -3.37 -10.87 -9.10
C GLU A 58 -2.95 -12.27 -9.55
N LYS A 59 -1.65 -12.55 -9.55
CA LYS A 59 -1.11 -13.83 -10.03
C LYS A 59 -0.98 -14.88 -8.94
N TYR A 60 -0.76 -14.47 -7.71
CA TYR A 60 -0.49 -15.37 -6.60
C TYR A 60 -1.34 -15.02 -5.37
N PRO A 61 -2.68 -15.00 -5.51
CA PRO A 61 -3.54 -14.57 -4.40
C PRO A 61 -3.41 -15.46 -3.16
N GLU A 62 -3.11 -16.74 -3.33
CA GLU A 62 -2.94 -17.68 -2.22
C GLU A 62 -1.61 -17.51 -1.50
N GLU A 63 -0.66 -16.82 -2.12
CA GLU A 63 0.66 -16.55 -1.55
C GLU A 63 0.89 -15.05 -1.33
N HIS A 64 -0.20 -14.31 -1.15
CA HIS A 64 -0.16 -12.85 -0.98
C HIS A 64 0.76 -12.46 0.18
N CYS A 65 1.60 -11.46 -0.05
CA CYS A 65 2.65 -10.98 0.85
C CYS A 65 3.83 -11.93 1.05
N ILE A 66 3.71 -13.17 0.59
CA ILE A 66 4.82 -14.14 0.61
C ILE A 66 5.56 -14.09 -0.72
N LYS A 67 4.81 -14.22 -1.80
CA LYS A 67 5.39 -14.23 -3.15
C LYS A 67 6.02 -12.89 -3.51
N SER A 68 5.43 -11.78 -3.06
CA SER A 68 5.99 -10.45 -3.31
C SER A 68 7.40 -10.30 -2.71
N GLN A 69 7.63 -10.89 -1.54
CA GLN A 69 8.97 -10.86 -0.94
C GLN A 69 9.97 -11.60 -1.81
N GLU A 70 9.61 -12.76 -2.34
CA GLU A 70 10.49 -13.54 -3.21
C GLU A 70 10.82 -12.77 -4.49
N ILE A 71 9.79 -12.21 -5.13
CA ILE A 71 9.94 -11.43 -6.37
C ILE A 71 10.90 -10.26 -6.14
N MET A 72 10.67 -9.51 -5.07
CA MET A 72 11.48 -8.33 -4.78
C MET A 72 12.91 -8.69 -4.42
N LYS A 73 13.11 -9.77 -3.68
CA LYS A 73 14.47 -10.24 -3.33
C LYS A 73 15.25 -10.63 -4.58
N GLU A 74 14.62 -11.33 -5.51
CA GLU A 74 15.24 -11.73 -6.78
C GLU A 74 15.65 -10.52 -7.61
N ARG A 75 14.94 -9.41 -7.49
CA ARG A 75 15.20 -8.17 -8.22
C ARG A 75 16.15 -7.23 -7.49
N GLY A 76 16.66 -7.63 -6.31
CA GLY A 76 17.58 -6.81 -5.55
C GLY A 76 16.97 -5.55 -4.96
N ILE A 77 15.68 -5.56 -4.68
CA ILE A 77 14.98 -4.40 -4.13
C ILE A 77 15.33 -4.24 -2.64
N ASP A 78 15.38 -3.00 -2.18
CA ASP A 78 15.71 -2.64 -0.80
C ASP A 78 14.82 -3.40 0.20
N GLU A 79 15.42 -3.99 1.22
CA GLU A 79 14.70 -4.73 2.24
C GLU A 79 13.68 -3.90 2.99
N LYS A 80 13.87 -2.59 3.09
CA LYS A 80 12.89 -1.70 3.71
C LYS A 80 11.58 -1.67 2.94
N ILE A 81 11.66 -1.72 1.61
CA ILE A 81 10.48 -1.79 0.75
C ILE A 81 9.83 -3.16 0.91
N ILE A 82 10.63 -4.22 0.92
CA ILE A 82 10.13 -5.60 1.06
C ILE A 82 9.38 -5.76 2.38
N TYR A 83 9.98 -5.33 3.49
CA TYR A 83 9.37 -5.43 4.81
C TYR A 83 8.09 -4.59 4.88
N ALA A 84 8.15 -3.35 4.42
CA ALA A 84 7.02 -2.43 4.50
C ALA A 84 5.82 -2.96 3.71
N THR A 85 6.05 -3.44 2.47
CA THR A 85 4.95 -3.97 1.66
C THR A 85 4.36 -5.23 2.28
N ALA A 86 5.18 -6.12 2.81
CA ALA A 86 4.71 -7.37 3.42
C ALA A 86 3.93 -7.14 4.72
N SER A 87 4.26 -6.08 5.46
CA SER A 87 3.65 -5.81 6.76
C SER A 87 2.15 -5.55 6.71
N HIS A 88 1.59 -5.17 5.55
CA HIS A 88 0.15 -4.97 5.45
C HIS A 88 -0.63 -6.29 5.56
N GLY A 89 0.03 -7.43 5.39
CA GLY A 89 -0.58 -8.74 5.58
C GLY A 89 -0.46 -9.30 7.00
N TYR A 90 0.00 -8.49 7.94
CA TYR A 90 0.21 -8.91 9.33
C TYR A 90 -1.06 -9.54 9.92
N ALA A 91 -0.87 -10.68 10.59
CA ALA A 91 -1.93 -11.47 11.26
C ALA A 91 -2.93 -12.12 10.29
N ILE A 92 -2.73 -11.99 8.97
CA ILE A 92 -3.59 -12.62 7.96
C ILE A 92 -2.78 -13.62 7.13
N THR A 93 -1.72 -13.14 6.47
CA THR A 93 -0.89 -13.97 5.59
C THR A 93 0.54 -14.14 6.09
N VAL A 94 1.05 -13.17 6.84
CA VAL A 94 2.43 -13.17 7.33
C VAL A 94 2.48 -12.70 8.77
N ASP A 95 3.58 -13.02 9.47
CA ASP A 95 3.84 -12.57 10.84
C ASP A 95 4.91 -11.47 10.81
N ILE A 96 4.67 -10.45 10.00
CA ILE A 96 5.56 -9.30 9.84
C ILE A 96 4.80 -8.08 10.37
N LYS A 97 5.10 -7.68 11.60
CA LYS A 97 4.39 -6.63 12.30
C LYS A 97 4.75 -5.24 11.79
N PRO A 98 3.76 -4.39 11.49
CA PRO A 98 4.05 -2.98 11.17
C PRO A 98 4.72 -2.28 12.35
N GLU A 99 5.89 -1.70 12.13
CA GLU A 99 6.66 -1.02 13.17
C GLU A 99 6.83 0.47 12.89
N HIS A 100 7.16 0.80 11.64
CA HIS A 100 7.32 2.19 11.23
C HIS A 100 5.93 2.85 11.04
N GLU A 101 5.85 4.16 11.30
CA GLU A 101 4.59 4.91 11.12
C GLU A 101 4.00 4.66 9.72
N MET A 102 4.84 4.64 8.69
CA MET A 102 4.42 4.36 7.33
C MET A 102 3.73 3.00 7.22
N GLU A 103 4.29 1.97 7.86
CA GLU A 103 3.74 0.62 7.80
C GLU A 103 2.38 0.54 8.49
N LYS A 104 2.23 1.25 9.59
CA LYS A 104 0.97 1.34 10.33
C LYS A 104 -0.11 2.04 9.51
N ILE A 105 0.27 3.10 8.81
CA ILE A 105 -0.63 3.83 7.92
C ILE A 105 -1.04 2.94 6.75
N LEU A 106 -0.11 2.24 6.12
CA LEU A 106 -0.40 1.33 5.02
C LEU A 106 -1.39 0.24 5.47
N TYR A 107 -1.17 -0.35 6.64
CA TYR A 107 -2.03 -1.39 7.19
C TYR A 107 -3.49 -0.90 7.32
N ALA A 108 -3.67 0.33 7.77
CA ALA A 108 -4.99 0.92 7.91
C ALA A 108 -5.59 1.36 6.57
N VAL A 109 -4.77 1.96 5.70
CA VAL A 109 -5.20 2.47 4.40
C VAL A 109 -5.64 1.36 3.46
N ASP A 110 -4.94 0.24 3.45
CA ASP A 110 -5.28 -0.89 2.58
C ASP A 110 -6.72 -1.36 2.81
N GLU A 111 -7.15 -1.46 4.07
CA GLU A 111 -8.52 -1.85 4.37
C GLU A 111 -9.51 -0.73 4.05
N LEU A 112 -9.17 0.51 4.39
CA LEU A 112 -10.05 1.66 4.14
C LEU A 112 -10.27 1.92 2.66
N THR A 113 -9.26 1.75 1.82
CA THR A 113 -9.40 1.99 0.39
C THR A 113 -10.35 0.98 -0.27
N GLY A 114 -10.45 -0.23 0.28
CA GLY A 114 -11.44 -1.19 -0.18
C GLY A 114 -12.87 -0.68 0.02
N LEU A 115 -13.14 -0.06 1.17
CA LEU A 115 -14.44 0.56 1.47
C LEU A 115 -14.61 1.89 0.75
N ILE A 116 -13.58 2.72 0.77
CA ILE A 116 -13.61 4.07 0.19
C ILE A 116 -13.67 4.02 -1.32
N GLY A 117 -13.10 2.99 -1.94
CA GLY A 117 -13.21 2.80 -3.37
C GLY A 117 -14.64 2.84 -3.86
N ALA A 118 -15.54 2.17 -3.13
CA ALA A 118 -16.96 2.19 -3.45
C ALA A 118 -17.60 3.54 -3.15
N VAL A 119 -17.22 4.17 -2.02
CA VAL A 119 -17.76 5.47 -1.61
C VAL A 119 -17.30 6.59 -2.53
N VAL A 120 -16.00 6.59 -2.87
CA VAL A 120 -15.40 7.64 -3.71
C VAL A 120 -15.99 7.63 -5.11
N LEU A 121 -16.31 6.46 -5.66
CA LEU A 121 -16.95 6.36 -6.96
C LEU A 121 -18.35 6.97 -6.96
N MET A 122 -18.97 7.07 -5.80
CA MET A 122 -20.32 7.66 -5.64
C MET A 122 -20.28 9.15 -5.29
N ARG A 123 -19.08 9.72 -5.05
CA ARG A 123 -18.91 11.12 -4.71
C ARG A 123 -18.54 11.96 -5.93
N PRO A 124 -18.97 13.24 -5.96
CA PRO A 124 -18.58 14.14 -7.05
C PRO A 124 -17.08 14.32 -7.18
N SER A 125 -16.34 14.38 -6.08
CA SER A 125 -14.89 14.59 -6.09
C SER A 125 -14.11 13.37 -6.56
N LYS A 126 -14.63 12.17 -6.29
CA LYS A 126 -13.95 10.89 -6.59
C LYS A 126 -12.49 10.91 -6.16
N SER A 127 -12.22 11.45 -4.96
CA SER A 127 -10.86 11.66 -4.46
C SER A 127 -10.66 11.01 -3.11
N VAL A 128 -9.51 10.35 -2.94
CA VAL A 128 -9.09 9.77 -1.65
C VAL A 128 -8.56 10.84 -0.69
N GLN A 129 -8.38 12.08 -1.17
CA GLN A 129 -7.95 13.18 -0.33
C GLN A 129 -8.99 13.54 0.75
N ASP A 130 -10.21 13.06 0.59
CA ASP A 130 -11.26 13.21 1.60
C ASP A 130 -11.01 12.36 2.86
N LEU A 131 -10.07 11.42 2.78
CA LEU A 131 -9.66 10.63 3.94
C LEU A 131 -8.97 11.53 4.97
N THR A 132 -9.45 11.49 6.20
CA THR A 132 -8.79 12.22 7.28
C THR A 132 -7.77 11.32 7.97
N LEU A 133 -6.70 11.92 8.45
CA LEU A 133 -5.70 11.22 9.24
C LEU A 133 -6.34 10.54 10.46
N LYS A 134 -7.31 11.20 11.07
CA LYS A 134 -8.03 10.66 12.23
C LYS A 134 -8.77 9.37 11.89
N SER A 135 -9.41 9.30 10.71
CA SER A 135 -10.13 8.11 10.26
C SER A 135 -9.19 6.93 10.05
N VAL A 136 -8.03 7.18 9.44
CA VAL A 136 -7.02 6.15 9.20
C VAL A 136 -6.48 5.61 10.51
N LYS A 137 -6.12 6.50 11.44
CA LYS A 137 -5.59 6.10 12.74
C LYS A 137 -6.62 5.32 13.56
N LYS A 138 -7.87 5.73 13.51
CA LYS A 138 -8.96 5.03 14.19
C LYS A 138 -9.12 3.61 13.65
N LYS A 139 -9.06 3.46 12.32
CA LYS A 139 -9.19 2.15 11.70
C LYS A 139 -8.04 1.22 12.05
N TYR A 140 -6.82 1.76 12.08
CA TYR A 140 -5.65 0.99 12.50
C TYR A 140 -5.81 0.48 13.93
N LYS A 141 -6.25 1.33 14.85
CA LYS A 141 -6.47 0.94 16.24
C LYS A 141 -7.53 -0.15 16.36
N SER A 142 -8.59 -0.05 15.56
CA SER A 142 -9.66 -1.05 15.54
C SER A 142 -9.14 -2.41 15.05
N LYS A 143 -8.30 -2.43 14.02
CA LYS A 143 -7.70 -3.67 13.51
C LYS A 143 -6.71 -4.29 14.49
N LYS A 144 -5.98 -3.45 15.22
CA LYS A 144 -4.96 -3.91 16.16
C LYS A 144 -5.59 -4.64 17.36
N ASN A 145 -6.78 -4.28 17.74
CA ASN A 145 -7.50 -4.88 18.83
C ASN A 145 -8.35 -6.04 18.33
#